data_207c63f957dc1d6e84294fbfcfa97ea8
#
_entry.id   207c63f957dc1d6e84294fbfcfa97ea8
#
_cell.length_a   1.000
_cell.length_b   1.000
_cell.length_c   1.000
_cell.angle_alpha   90.00
_cell.angle_beta   90.00
_cell.angle_gamma   90.00
#
_symmetry.space_group_name_H-M   'P 1'
#
loop_
_entity.id
_entity.type
_entity.pdbx_description
1 polymer ?
#
loop_
_entity_poly.entity_id
_entity_poly.type
_entity_poly.pdbx_seq_one_letter_code
_entity_poly.pdbx_strand_id
1 'polypeptide(L)'
;VDSSDFKEDLFGKETDIEQWEGYEDIKIHRPNFVITLGGDGSILHAVTLIRDTKTPVLGINLGRLGFLASVEKKFISNAVYQLMHNMYRIEERTLLNLVSSQPMFGETPIALNDFTILKRDNSSMITIHTYVNGDFLNSYWADGIIIATPTGSTGYSLSCGGPILF
;
A
#
# COMPACT_ATOMS: atom_id res chain seq x y z
N VAL A 1 -18.70 0.36 -10.89
CA VAL A 1 -19.84 -0.49 -10.51
C VAL A 1 -20.59 0.30 -9.47
N ASP A 2 -21.84 0.60 -9.73
CA ASP A 2 -22.66 1.45 -8.86
C ASP A 2 -22.89 0.70 -7.52
N SER A 3 -22.63 1.36 -6.41
CA SER A 3 -22.70 0.77 -5.07
C SER A 3 -24.11 0.34 -4.64
N SER A 4 -25.14 0.79 -5.37
CA SER A 4 -26.53 0.44 -5.12
C SER A 4 -26.85 -1.03 -5.45
N ASP A 5 -26.19 -1.60 -6.47
CA ASP A 5 -26.44 -2.98 -6.93
C ASP A 5 -25.78 -4.04 -6.03
N PHE A 6 -24.84 -3.63 -5.17
CA PHE A 6 -24.11 -4.57 -4.29
C PHE A 6 -24.86 -4.94 -3.00
N LYS A 7 -25.87 -4.14 -2.61
CA LYS A 7 -26.51 -4.26 -1.29
C LYS A 7 -27.54 -5.38 -1.17
N GLU A 8 -28.26 -5.73 -2.21
CA GLU A 8 -29.41 -6.63 -2.08
C GLU A 8 -29.09 -8.12 -2.29
N ASP A 9 -28.09 -8.44 -3.13
CA ASP A 9 -27.87 -9.83 -3.57
C ASP A 9 -26.89 -10.65 -2.70
N LEU A 10 -26.00 -10.03 -1.95
CA LEU A 10 -24.92 -10.74 -1.25
C LEU A 10 -25.13 -10.96 0.26
N PHE A 11 -25.88 -10.10 0.93
CA PHE A 11 -25.93 -10.10 2.42
C PHE A 11 -27.33 -10.29 3.02
N GLY A 12 -28.38 -10.38 2.21
CA GLY A 12 -29.75 -10.46 2.71
C GLY A 12 -30.25 -9.15 3.33
N LYS A 13 -31.54 -9.09 3.63
CA LYS A 13 -32.24 -7.86 4.07
C LYS A 13 -31.90 -7.34 5.48
N GLU A 14 -31.05 -8.04 6.25
CA GLU A 14 -30.77 -7.71 7.66
C GLU A 14 -29.36 -7.17 7.94
N THR A 15 -28.52 -6.99 6.91
CA THR A 15 -27.15 -6.50 7.12
C THR A 15 -27.10 -4.99 6.94
N ASP A 16 -26.86 -4.26 8.02
CA ASP A 16 -26.65 -2.81 7.96
C ASP A 16 -25.24 -2.56 7.42
N ILE A 17 -25.16 -2.22 6.11
CA ILE A 17 -23.89 -1.96 5.41
C ILE A 17 -23.69 -0.46 5.36
N GLU A 18 -22.71 0.03 6.10
CA GLU A 18 -22.22 1.39 5.99
C GLU A 18 -21.20 1.52 4.85
N GLN A 19 -21.28 2.60 4.09
CA GLN A 19 -20.28 2.94 3.09
C GLN A 19 -19.27 3.93 3.67
N TRP A 20 -18.01 3.57 3.57
CA TRP A 20 -16.90 4.42 3.99
C TRP A 20 -16.08 4.83 2.77
N GLU A 21 -15.77 6.12 2.68
CA GLU A 21 -15.13 6.69 1.50
C GLU A 21 -13.63 6.98 1.71
N GLY A 22 -13.15 7.02 2.96
CA GLY A 22 -11.79 7.43 3.18
C GLY A 22 -11.19 7.18 4.56
N TYR A 23 -10.04 7.84 4.75
CA TYR A 23 -9.24 7.76 5.97
C TYR A 23 -10.02 8.17 7.23
N GLU A 24 -10.81 9.25 7.16
CA GLU A 24 -11.54 9.75 8.33
C GLU A 24 -12.56 8.73 8.83
N ASP A 25 -13.23 8.00 7.94
CA ASP A 25 -14.17 6.96 8.33
C ASP A 25 -13.45 5.82 9.07
N ILE A 26 -12.32 5.36 8.53
CA ILE A 26 -11.51 4.31 9.17
C ILE A 26 -11.00 4.78 10.54
N LYS A 27 -10.61 6.04 10.67
CA LYS A 27 -10.13 6.62 11.91
C LYS A 27 -11.21 6.73 12.98
N ILE A 28 -12.45 7.07 12.57
CA ILE A 28 -13.61 7.19 13.45
C ILE A 28 -14.10 5.81 13.88
N HIS A 29 -14.36 4.93 12.92
CA HIS A 29 -15.00 3.62 13.17
C HIS A 29 -14.03 2.54 13.66
N ARG A 30 -12.72 2.72 13.41
CA ARG A 30 -11.63 1.83 13.87
C ARG A 30 -11.93 0.35 13.62
N PRO A 31 -12.11 -0.07 12.37
CA PRO A 31 -12.40 -1.47 12.06
C PRO A 31 -11.27 -2.38 12.56
N ASN A 32 -11.61 -3.58 12.99
CA ASN A 32 -10.61 -4.57 13.42
C ASN A 32 -9.72 -5.01 12.26
N PHE A 33 -10.24 -5.05 11.04
CA PHE A 33 -9.54 -5.44 9.82
C PHE A 33 -10.10 -4.70 8.61
N VAL A 34 -9.24 -4.49 7.63
CA VAL A 34 -9.62 -4.13 6.26
C VAL A 34 -9.35 -5.33 5.37
N ILE A 35 -10.34 -5.78 4.62
CA ILE A 35 -10.19 -6.87 3.65
C ILE A 35 -10.22 -6.26 2.26
N THR A 36 -9.15 -6.48 1.49
CA THR A 36 -9.09 -6.04 0.09
C THR A 36 -9.38 -7.20 -0.85
N LEU A 37 -10.18 -6.92 -1.88
CA LEU A 37 -10.51 -7.87 -2.93
C LEU A 37 -9.86 -7.39 -4.23
N GLY A 38 -8.89 -8.15 -4.76
CA GLY A 38 -8.16 -7.77 -5.98
C GLY A 38 -6.75 -8.28 -5.98
N GLY A 39 -5.82 -7.56 -6.61
CA GLY A 39 -4.39 -7.84 -6.59
C GLY A 39 -3.63 -6.93 -5.61
N ASP A 40 -2.31 -6.87 -5.78
CA ASP A 40 -1.44 -6.02 -4.96
C ASP A 40 -1.82 -4.54 -5.00
N GLY A 41 -2.31 -4.04 -6.14
CA GLY A 41 -2.80 -2.67 -6.28
C GLY A 41 -3.94 -2.32 -5.31
N SER A 42 -4.81 -3.28 -4.96
CA SER A 42 -5.88 -3.08 -3.98
C SER A 42 -5.32 -2.89 -2.57
N ILE A 43 -4.24 -3.60 -2.22
CA ILE A 43 -3.54 -3.39 -0.95
C ILE A 43 -2.84 -2.03 -0.93
N LEU A 44 -2.15 -1.64 -2.02
CA LEU A 44 -1.53 -0.33 -2.14
C LEU A 44 -2.56 0.79 -1.97
N HIS A 45 -3.75 0.64 -2.54
CA HIS A 45 -4.84 1.58 -2.33
C HIS A 45 -5.33 1.59 -0.87
N ALA A 46 -5.53 0.42 -0.25
CA ALA A 46 -5.93 0.34 1.15
C ALA A 46 -4.94 1.05 2.09
N VAL A 47 -3.63 0.99 1.81
CA VAL A 47 -2.61 1.72 2.57
C VAL A 47 -2.87 3.23 2.58
N THR A 48 -3.36 3.81 1.48
CA THR A 48 -3.69 5.24 1.41
C THR A 48 -4.92 5.61 2.25
N LEU A 49 -5.78 4.64 2.52
CA LEU A 49 -6.98 4.80 3.34
C LEU A 49 -6.70 4.57 4.82
N ILE A 50 -5.90 3.56 5.17
CA ILE A 50 -5.61 3.21 6.58
C ILE A 50 -4.54 4.10 7.20
N ARG A 51 -3.57 4.55 6.43
CA ARG A 51 -2.44 5.42 6.83
C ARG A 51 -1.79 4.96 8.15
N ASP A 52 -1.90 5.77 9.20
CA ASP A 52 -1.32 5.59 10.54
C ASP A 52 -2.28 4.94 11.55
N THR A 53 -3.47 4.52 11.14
CA THR A 53 -4.47 3.90 12.03
C THR A 53 -4.02 2.53 12.56
N LYS A 54 -2.99 1.93 11.94
CA LYS A 54 -2.48 0.58 12.24
C LYS A 54 -3.53 -0.52 12.06
N THR A 55 -4.61 -0.25 11.32
CA THR A 55 -5.63 -1.25 11.02
C THR A 55 -5.02 -2.36 10.14
N PRO A 56 -5.08 -3.63 10.56
CA PRO A 56 -4.54 -4.73 9.78
C PRO A 56 -5.27 -4.91 8.46
N VAL A 57 -4.54 -5.29 7.41
CA VAL A 57 -5.08 -5.53 6.07
C VAL A 57 -4.92 -7.00 5.69
N LEU A 58 -6.01 -7.62 5.23
CA LEU A 58 -5.99 -8.92 4.59
C LEU A 58 -6.24 -8.78 3.09
N GLY A 59 -5.27 -9.15 2.26
CA GLY A 59 -5.42 -9.13 0.81
C GLY A 59 -5.90 -10.47 0.27
N ILE A 60 -7.06 -10.45 -0.39
CA ILE A 60 -7.63 -11.59 -1.12
C ILE A 60 -7.40 -11.40 -2.60
N ASN A 61 -6.61 -12.27 -3.20
CA ASN A 61 -6.27 -12.23 -4.61
C ASN A 61 -7.40 -12.86 -5.46
N LEU A 62 -7.97 -12.07 -6.37
CA LEU A 62 -9.00 -12.52 -7.29
C LEU A 62 -8.46 -12.94 -8.67
N GLY A 63 -7.18 -12.71 -8.92
CA GLY A 63 -6.54 -12.96 -10.22
C GLY A 63 -5.23 -13.74 -10.09
N ARG A 64 -4.18 -13.20 -10.70
CA ARG A 64 -2.82 -13.77 -10.58
C ARG A 64 -2.23 -13.42 -9.21
N LEU A 65 -1.66 -14.42 -8.54
CA LEU A 65 -1.01 -14.26 -7.25
C LEU A 65 0.08 -13.18 -7.35
N GLY A 66 0.02 -12.20 -6.45
CA GLY A 66 1.00 -11.13 -6.30
C GLY A 66 1.92 -11.40 -5.10
N PHE A 67 2.65 -10.36 -4.69
CA PHE A 67 3.55 -10.41 -3.53
C PHE A 67 2.88 -9.98 -2.22
N LEU A 68 1.80 -9.19 -2.29
CA LEU A 68 1.11 -8.63 -1.13
C LEU A 68 -0.20 -9.37 -0.84
N ALA A 69 -1.05 -9.57 -1.84
CA ALA A 69 -2.31 -10.29 -1.71
C ALA A 69 -2.05 -11.80 -1.76
N SER A 70 -1.87 -12.43 -0.60
CA SER A 70 -1.41 -13.81 -0.48
C SER A 70 -2.52 -14.85 -0.40
N VAL A 71 -3.77 -14.46 -0.13
CA VAL A 71 -4.91 -15.38 -0.02
C VAL A 71 -5.60 -15.50 -1.37
N GLU A 72 -5.61 -16.69 -1.93
CA GLU A 72 -6.34 -16.98 -3.17
C GLU A 72 -7.86 -17.03 -2.93
N LYS A 73 -8.65 -16.68 -3.95
CA LYS A 73 -10.13 -16.68 -3.92
C LYS A 73 -10.73 -17.96 -3.33
N LYS A 74 -10.18 -19.13 -3.65
CA LYS A 74 -10.68 -20.44 -3.18
C LYS A 74 -10.55 -20.63 -1.67
N PHE A 75 -9.70 -19.84 -0.99
CA PHE A 75 -9.47 -19.93 0.46
C PHE A 75 -10.17 -18.85 1.26
N ILE A 76 -11.06 -18.04 0.67
CA ILE A 76 -11.75 -16.94 1.35
C ILE A 76 -12.46 -17.42 2.63
N SER A 77 -13.27 -18.48 2.53
CA SER A 77 -14.02 -19.01 3.68
C SER A 77 -13.10 -19.46 4.83
N ASN A 78 -11.97 -20.09 4.47
CA ASN A 78 -10.98 -20.49 5.48
C ASN A 78 -10.28 -19.28 6.11
N ALA A 79 -9.92 -18.28 5.31
CA ALA A 79 -9.29 -17.05 5.81
C ALA A 79 -10.23 -16.29 6.76
N VAL A 80 -11.50 -16.15 6.42
CA VAL A 80 -12.51 -15.53 7.29
C VAL A 80 -12.68 -16.34 8.58
N TYR A 81 -12.76 -17.67 8.47
CA TYR A 81 -12.81 -18.55 9.66
C TYR A 81 -11.61 -18.33 10.58
N GLN A 82 -10.38 -18.27 10.02
CA GLN A 82 -9.16 -18.03 10.79
C GLN A 82 -9.15 -16.64 11.45
N LEU A 83 -9.62 -15.61 10.76
CA LEU A 83 -9.77 -14.26 11.35
C LEU A 83 -10.72 -14.28 12.55
N MET A 84 -11.90 -14.89 12.40
CA MET A 84 -12.91 -14.96 13.46
C MET A 84 -12.45 -15.73 14.70
N HIS A 85 -11.49 -16.65 14.54
CA HIS A 85 -10.95 -17.47 15.63
C HIS A 85 -9.57 -17.01 16.11
N ASN A 86 -9.10 -15.81 15.69
CA ASN A 86 -7.78 -15.27 16.04
C ASN A 86 -6.62 -16.20 15.64
N MET A 87 -6.78 -16.96 14.55
CA MET A 87 -5.78 -17.89 14.03
C MET A 87 -4.97 -17.26 12.89
N TYR A 88 -4.33 -16.12 13.17
CA TYR A 88 -3.54 -15.36 12.19
C TYR A 88 -2.29 -14.78 12.84
N ARG A 89 -1.37 -14.33 12.00
CA ARG A 89 -0.19 -13.56 12.39
C ARG A 89 -0.21 -12.21 11.70
N ILE A 90 0.06 -11.15 12.45
CA ILE A 90 0.26 -9.81 11.89
C ILE A 90 1.72 -9.65 11.50
N GLU A 91 1.96 -9.17 10.30
CA GLU A 91 3.27 -8.76 9.80
C GLU A 91 3.27 -7.24 9.65
N GLU A 92 4.22 -6.57 10.30
CA GLU A 92 4.38 -5.14 10.20
C GLU A 92 5.17 -4.79 8.93
N ARG A 93 4.72 -3.75 8.22
CA ARG A 93 5.37 -3.23 7.02
C ARG A 93 5.76 -1.78 7.22
N THR A 94 6.99 -1.46 6.83
CA THR A 94 7.48 -0.08 6.83
C THR A 94 6.80 0.73 5.74
N LEU A 95 6.40 1.95 6.06
CA LEU A 95 5.92 2.95 5.10
C LEU A 95 6.94 4.08 4.97
N LEU A 96 7.06 4.64 3.78
CA LEU A 96 7.73 5.91 3.55
C LEU A 96 6.72 7.03 3.65
N ASN A 97 7.12 8.14 4.27
CA ASN A 97 6.37 9.39 4.24
C ASN A 97 7.20 10.46 3.54
N LEU A 98 6.63 11.12 2.53
CA LEU A 98 7.27 12.20 1.80
C LEU A 98 6.92 13.54 2.43
N VAL A 99 7.95 14.31 2.79
CA VAL A 99 7.83 15.72 3.15
C VAL A 99 8.51 16.54 2.07
N SER A 100 7.78 17.44 1.43
CA SER A 100 8.29 18.24 0.32
C SER A 100 7.96 19.73 0.50
N SER A 101 8.77 20.59 -0.13
CA SER A 101 8.57 22.05 -0.10
C SER A 101 7.30 22.50 -0.85
N GLN A 102 6.82 21.66 -1.76
CA GLN A 102 5.55 21.87 -2.47
C GLN A 102 4.67 20.64 -2.27
N PRO A 103 3.34 20.79 -2.12
CA PRO A 103 2.43 19.66 -1.98
C PRO A 103 2.55 18.71 -3.17
N MET A 104 2.85 17.47 -2.92
CA MET A 104 2.88 16.38 -3.90
C MET A 104 2.07 15.19 -3.36
N PHE A 105 1.41 14.46 -4.26
CA PHE A 105 0.57 13.30 -3.93
C PHE A 105 -0.65 13.61 -3.03
N GLY A 106 -1.16 14.86 -3.10
CA GLY A 106 -2.34 15.29 -2.36
C GLY A 106 -2.18 15.14 -0.85
N GLU A 107 -3.19 14.57 -0.19
CA GLU A 107 -3.21 14.36 1.27
C GLU A 107 -2.51 13.08 1.72
N THR A 108 -2.04 12.24 0.80
CA THR A 108 -1.46 10.91 1.11
C THR A 108 -0.04 10.74 0.57
N PRO A 109 0.93 11.52 1.09
CA PRO A 109 2.33 11.41 0.66
C PRO A 109 3.03 10.20 1.31
N ILE A 110 2.40 9.03 1.26
CA ILE A 110 2.93 7.79 1.82
C ILE A 110 3.07 6.70 0.75
N ALA A 111 4.07 5.85 0.90
CA ALA A 111 4.29 4.72 0.02
C ALA A 111 4.63 3.45 0.80
N LEU A 112 4.01 2.33 0.42
CA LEU A 112 4.38 1.00 0.90
C LEU A 112 5.61 0.46 0.17
N ASN A 113 5.75 0.77 -1.11
CA ASN A 113 6.85 0.27 -1.94
C ASN A 113 8.01 1.26 -2.00
N ASP A 114 7.85 2.35 -2.71
CA ASP A 114 8.95 3.30 -2.98
C ASP A 114 8.45 4.69 -3.35
N PHE A 115 9.34 5.67 -3.22
CA PHE A 115 9.28 6.94 -3.91
C PHE A 115 10.37 7.02 -4.96
N THR A 116 9.99 7.40 -6.17
CA THR A 116 10.90 7.53 -7.31
C THR A 116 10.96 8.98 -7.76
N ILE A 117 12.16 9.53 -7.85
CA ILE A 117 12.45 10.84 -8.41
C ILE A 117 13.14 10.61 -9.75
N LEU A 118 12.54 11.08 -10.84
CA LEU A 118 13.06 10.96 -12.18
C LEU A 118 13.26 12.34 -12.82
N LYS A 119 14.25 12.45 -13.69
CA LYS A 119 14.39 13.62 -14.57
C LYS A 119 13.14 13.75 -15.44
N ARG A 120 12.80 14.98 -15.77
CA ARG A 120 11.64 15.27 -16.62
C ARG A 120 11.94 15.07 -18.11
N ASP A 121 13.16 15.47 -18.53
CA ASP A 121 13.55 15.48 -19.94
C ASP A 121 14.62 14.42 -20.23
N ASN A 122 14.67 13.94 -21.46
CA ASN A 122 15.60 12.88 -21.88
C ASN A 122 17.03 13.38 -22.19
N SER A 123 17.29 14.69 -22.10
CA SER A 123 18.51 15.29 -22.64
C SER A 123 19.74 15.19 -21.75
N SER A 124 19.60 15.29 -20.43
CA SER A 124 20.75 15.27 -19.50
C SER A 124 20.42 14.57 -18.20
N MET A 125 21.43 14.05 -17.55
CA MET A 125 21.32 13.56 -16.16
C MET A 125 21.07 14.72 -15.20
N ILE A 126 20.41 14.44 -14.09
CA ILE A 126 20.22 15.37 -12.98
C ILE A 126 21.23 15.11 -11.88
N THR A 127 21.57 16.14 -11.11
CA THR A 127 22.37 15.98 -9.89
C THR A 127 21.46 15.96 -8.68
N ILE A 128 21.56 14.90 -7.89
CA ILE A 128 20.76 14.69 -6.66
C ILE A 128 21.71 14.67 -5.48
N HIS A 129 21.66 15.69 -4.63
CA HIS A 129 22.39 15.70 -3.35
C HIS A 129 21.58 15.00 -2.30
N THR A 130 22.17 13.99 -1.67
CA THR A 130 21.48 13.14 -0.68
C THR A 130 22.10 13.31 0.68
N TYR A 131 21.25 13.42 1.69
CA TYR A 131 21.60 13.55 3.10
C TYR A 131 20.83 12.51 3.90
N VAL A 132 21.44 11.96 4.94
CA VAL A 132 20.82 11.03 5.90
C VAL A 132 20.96 11.63 7.29
N ASN A 133 19.84 11.90 7.95
CA ASN A 133 19.78 12.54 9.27
C ASN A 133 20.52 13.91 9.34
N GLY A 134 20.60 14.61 8.23
CA GLY A 134 21.30 15.89 8.12
C GLY A 134 22.74 15.79 7.63
N ASP A 135 23.36 14.61 7.66
CA ASP A 135 24.72 14.40 7.18
C ASP A 135 24.75 14.12 5.67
N PHE A 136 25.67 14.72 4.96
CA PHE A 136 25.86 14.53 3.54
C PHE A 136 26.28 13.08 3.25
N LEU A 137 25.48 12.39 2.43
CA LEU A 137 25.77 11.03 1.99
C LEU A 137 26.56 11.02 0.66
N ASN A 138 25.94 11.58 -0.40
CA ASN A 138 26.55 11.58 -1.73
C ASN A 138 25.81 12.53 -2.69
N SER A 139 26.47 12.82 -3.81
CA SER A 139 25.87 13.50 -4.97
C SER A 139 25.79 12.52 -6.13
N TYR A 140 24.59 12.17 -6.53
CA TYR A 140 24.35 11.27 -7.66
C TYR A 140 24.14 12.08 -8.94
N TRP A 141 24.85 11.74 -9.99
CA TRP A 141 24.61 12.21 -11.34
C TRP A 141 23.94 11.07 -12.09
N ALA A 142 22.63 11.14 -12.25
CA ALA A 142 21.80 10.03 -12.68
C ALA A 142 20.53 10.48 -13.40
N ASP A 143 19.80 9.52 -13.94
CA ASP A 143 18.46 9.75 -14.47
C ASP A 143 17.40 9.92 -13.38
N GLY A 144 17.69 9.44 -12.17
CA GLY A 144 16.84 9.55 -11.01
C GLY A 144 17.35 8.78 -9.80
N ILE A 145 16.52 8.70 -8.77
CA ILE A 145 16.77 7.95 -7.55
C ILE A 145 15.50 7.26 -7.07
N ILE A 146 15.62 6.06 -6.53
CA ILE A 146 14.54 5.29 -5.91
C ILE A 146 14.85 5.15 -4.43
N ILE A 147 13.89 5.52 -3.58
CA ILE A 147 13.91 5.27 -2.14
C ILE A 147 12.86 4.21 -1.86
N ALA A 148 13.30 2.99 -1.54
CA ALA A 148 12.42 1.84 -1.38
C ALA A 148 12.37 1.34 0.07
N THR A 149 11.20 0.84 0.47
CA THR A 149 11.03 0.04 1.69
C THR A 149 11.55 -1.39 1.44
N PRO A 150 11.67 -2.25 2.48
CA PRO A 150 11.88 -3.68 2.27
C PRO A 150 10.84 -4.30 1.34
N THR A 151 9.55 -3.95 1.49
CA THR A 151 8.48 -4.42 0.59
C THR A 151 8.73 -4.00 -0.86
N GLY A 152 9.10 -2.74 -1.10
CA GLY A 152 9.39 -2.19 -2.44
C GLY A 152 10.71 -2.68 -3.03
N SER A 153 11.60 -3.26 -2.21
CA SER A 153 12.91 -3.74 -2.70
C SER A 153 12.80 -4.82 -3.77
N THR A 154 11.70 -5.58 -3.81
CA THR A 154 11.41 -6.60 -4.84
C THR A 154 10.63 -6.06 -6.05
N GLY A 155 10.27 -4.78 -6.04
CA GLY A 155 9.54 -4.10 -7.12
C GLY A 155 10.45 -3.37 -8.10
N TYR A 156 10.18 -2.09 -8.34
CA TYR A 156 10.93 -1.27 -9.30
C TYR A 156 12.40 -1.11 -8.92
N SER A 157 12.70 -1.04 -7.62
CA SER A 157 14.08 -1.01 -7.11
C SER A 157 14.90 -2.21 -7.61
N LEU A 158 14.34 -3.42 -7.55
CA LEU A 158 15.01 -4.63 -8.05
C LEU A 158 15.27 -4.56 -9.56
N SER A 159 14.30 -4.06 -10.34
CA SER A 159 14.45 -3.89 -11.79
C SER A 159 15.57 -2.93 -12.17
N CYS A 160 15.89 -1.98 -11.29
CA CYS A 160 17.00 -1.03 -11.43
C CYS A 160 18.31 -1.52 -10.78
N GLY A 161 18.39 -2.77 -10.34
CA GLY A 161 19.59 -3.36 -9.75
C GLY A 161 19.77 -3.14 -8.26
N GLY A 162 18.72 -2.70 -7.57
CA GLY A 162 18.71 -2.56 -6.11
C GLY A 162 18.77 -3.92 -5.38
N PRO A 163 19.21 -3.96 -4.11
CA PRO A 163 19.26 -5.18 -3.31
C PRO A 163 17.86 -5.58 -2.83
N ILE A 164 17.66 -6.88 -2.60
CA ILE A 164 16.47 -7.39 -1.89
C ILE A 164 16.72 -7.22 -0.39
N LEU A 165 15.76 -6.63 0.30
CA LEU A 165 15.78 -6.42 1.76
C LEU A 165 14.68 -7.27 2.40
N PHE A 166 14.97 -7.81 3.60
CA PHE A 166 14.08 -8.65 4.38
C PHE A 166 13.64 -7.95 5.66
#